data_2ec44827409fa88ac3281d7b1c113cc6
#
_entry.id   2ec44827409fa88ac3281d7b1c113cc6
#
_cell.length_a   1.000
_cell.length_b   1.000
_cell.length_c   1.000
_cell.angle_alpha   90.00
_cell.angle_beta   90.00
_cell.angle_gamma   90.00
#
_symmetry.space_group_name_H-M   'P 1'
#
loop_
_entity.id
_entity.type
_entity.pdbx_description
1 polymer ?
#
loop_
_entity_poly.entity_id
_entity_poly.type
_entity_poly.pdbx_seq_one_letter_code
_entity_poly.pdbx_strand_id
1 'polypeptide(L)' 'MEANMQKWECPCGYIYDPAEGDHENGVNPGTPWEEVPSDWVCPKCGAAKEDFWKVD' A
#
# COMPACT_ATOMS: atom_id res chain seq x y z
N MET A 1 -8.38 -13.66 8.83
CA MET A 1 -8.29 -13.39 8.54
C MET A 1 -7.79 -12.66 7.93
N GLU A 2 -7.72 -12.18 7.46
CA GLU A 2 -7.21 -11.64 6.69
C GLU A 2 -7.00 -10.29 6.91
N ALA A 3 -6.78 -9.80 8.00
CA ALA A 3 -6.34 -8.48 8.32
C ALA A 3 -5.10 -8.11 7.51
N ASN A 4 -4.30 -9.12 7.16
CA ASN A 4 -3.09 -8.86 6.40
C ASN A 4 -3.35 -8.39 5.00
N MET A 5 -4.57 -8.53 4.51
CA MET A 5 -4.88 -8.12 3.13
C MET A 5 -5.71 -6.85 3.09
N GLN A 6 -5.63 -6.06 4.16
CA GLN A 6 -6.35 -4.78 4.23
C GLN A 6 -5.83 -3.82 3.17
N LYS A 7 -6.75 -3.25 2.40
CA LYS A 7 -6.37 -2.25 1.40
C LYS A 7 -6.22 -0.88 2.04
N TRP A 8 -5.41 -0.04 1.42
CA TRP A 8 -5.14 1.30 1.91
C TRP A 8 -5.22 2.28 0.76
N GLU A 9 -5.81 3.43 1.01
CA GLU A 9 -6.05 4.42 -0.03
C GLU A 9 -5.21 5.67 0.20
N CYS A 10 -4.67 6.19 -0.90
CA CYS A 10 -3.91 7.42 -0.89
C CYS A 10 -4.84 8.61 -1.17
N PRO A 11 -4.54 9.79 -0.66
CA PRO A 11 -5.34 10.97 -0.98
C PRO A 11 -5.52 11.23 -2.47
N CYS A 12 -4.60 10.76 -3.30
CA CYS A 12 -4.72 10.95 -4.76
C CYS A 12 -5.63 9.93 -5.41
N GLY A 13 -6.14 8.96 -4.66
CA GLY A 13 -7.03 7.93 -5.19
C GLY A 13 -6.36 6.59 -5.49
N TYR A 14 -5.06 6.51 -5.33
CA TYR A 14 -4.37 5.24 -5.52
C TYR A 14 -4.73 4.28 -4.39
N ILE A 15 -4.95 3.00 -4.74
CA ILE A 15 -5.27 1.98 -3.75
C ILE A 15 -4.12 0.99 -3.69
N TYR A 16 -3.55 0.81 -2.49
CA TYR A 16 -2.58 -0.25 -2.29
C TYR A 16 -3.35 -1.53 -1.97
N ASP A 17 -3.27 -2.51 -2.87
CA ASP A 17 -3.92 -3.80 -2.69
C ASP A 17 -2.84 -4.82 -2.34
N PRO A 18 -2.81 -5.35 -1.11
CA PRO A 18 -1.76 -6.30 -0.73
C PRO A 18 -1.67 -7.50 -1.65
N ALA A 19 -2.79 -7.92 -2.23
CA ALA A 19 -2.77 -9.07 -3.12
C ALA A 19 -1.95 -8.79 -4.37
N GLU A 20 -1.87 -7.54 -4.78
CA GLU A 20 -1.13 -7.16 -5.97
C GLU A 20 0.24 -6.57 -5.65
N GLY A 21 0.38 -5.96 -4.48
CA GLY A 21 1.61 -5.31 -4.11
C GLY A 21 1.91 -4.11 -5.00
N ASP A 22 3.19 -3.78 -5.10
CA ASP A 22 3.64 -2.71 -5.99
C ASP A 22 4.95 -3.18 -6.60
N HIS A 23 4.84 -4.10 -7.53
CA HIS A 23 5.98 -4.79 -8.09
C HIS A 23 7.01 -3.83 -8.68
N GLU A 24 6.55 -2.75 -9.31
CA GLU A 24 7.45 -1.81 -9.94
C GLU A 24 8.35 -1.09 -8.94
N ASN A 25 7.92 -1.02 -7.70
CA ASN A 25 8.69 -0.37 -6.65
C ASN A 25 9.19 -1.35 -5.61
N GLY A 26 9.25 -2.64 -5.98
CA GLY A 26 9.89 -3.62 -5.12
C GLY A 26 9.01 -4.25 -4.06
N VAL A 27 7.70 -4.04 -4.13
CA VAL A 27 6.78 -4.64 -3.16
C VAL A 27 6.11 -5.82 -3.82
N ASN A 28 6.45 -7.02 -3.40
CA ASN A 28 5.94 -8.24 -4.02
C ASN A 28 4.46 -8.44 -3.77
N PRO A 29 3.75 -9.10 -4.69
CA PRO A 29 2.36 -9.48 -4.43
C PRO A 29 2.28 -10.31 -3.15
N GLY A 30 1.24 -10.06 -2.36
CA GLY A 30 1.07 -10.76 -1.11
C GLY A 30 1.70 -10.07 0.08
N THR A 31 2.25 -8.86 -0.10
CA THR A 31 2.89 -8.13 0.99
C THR A 31 1.84 -7.34 1.75
N PRO A 32 1.62 -7.65 3.05
CA PRO A 32 0.67 -6.86 3.83
C PRO A 32 1.21 -5.46 4.08
N TRP A 33 0.30 -4.52 4.35
CA TRP A 33 0.67 -3.13 4.52
C TRP A 33 1.77 -2.94 5.56
N GLU A 34 1.70 -3.71 6.65
CA GLU A 34 2.67 -3.57 7.73
C GLU A 34 4.08 -3.91 7.30
N GLU A 35 4.21 -4.70 6.22
CA GLU A 35 5.53 -5.11 5.76
C GLU A 35 6.03 -4.27 4.60
N VAL A 36 5.22 -3.36 4.09
CA VAL A 36 5.68 -2.42 3.07
C VAL A 36 6.73 -1.53 3.72
N PRO A 37 7.89 -1.33 3.06
CA PRO A 37 8.95 -0.51 3.66
C PRO A 37 8.46 0.86 4.08
N SER A 38 8.99 1.37 5.18
CA SER A 38 8.53 2.64 5.72
C SER A 38 8.88 3.82 4.82
N ASP A 39 9.85 3.64 3.91
CA ASP A 39 10.22 4.70 2.99
C ASP A 39 9.51 4.57 1.64
N TRP A 40 8.62 3.59 1.49
CA TRP A 40 7.82 3.46 0.28
C TRP A 40 6.83 4.64 0.22
N VAL A 41 6.62 5.13 -0.98
CA VAL A 41 5.68 6.23 -1.19
C VAL A 41 4.73 5.86 -2.31
N CYS A 42 3.62 6.57 -2.39
CA CYS A 42 2.63 6.35 -3.43
C CYS A 42 3.28 6.48 -4.80
N PRO A 43 3.12 5.48 -5.69
CA PRO A 43 3.75 5.55 -7.00
C PRO A 43 3.11 6.59 -7.92
N LYS A 44 1.97 7.13 -7.54
CA LYS A 44 1.30 8.13 -8.36
C LYS A 44 1.57 9.55 -7.92
N CYS A 45 1.55 9.81 -6.63
CA CYS A 45 1.69 11.19 -6.16
C CYS A 45 2.83 11.39 -5.17
N GLY A 46 3.46 10.30 -4.72
CA GLY A 46 4.58 10.43 -3.79
C GLY A 46 4.21 10.60 -2.33
N ALA A 47 2.94 10.43 -1.97
CA ALA A 47 2.54 10.58 -0.58
C ALA A 47 3.17 9.50 0.28
N ALA A 48 3.51 9.83 1.52
CA ALA A 48 4.10 8.88 2.44
C ALA A 48 3.06 7.89 2.94
N LYS A 49 3.53 6.76 3.47
CA LYS A 49 2.61 5.75 4.02
C LYS A 49 1.68 6.35 5.06
N GLU A 50 2.19 7.28 5.86
CA GLU A 50 1.39 7.86 6.93
C GLU A 50 0.22 8.68 6.42
N ASP A 51 0.20 9.00 5.13
CA ASP A 51 -0.89 9.75 4.55
C ASP A 51 -2.01 8.85 4.04
N PHE A 52 -1.81 7.54 4.05
CA PHE A 52 -2.81 6.59 3.61
C PHE A 52 -3.78 6.26 4.75
N TRP A 53 -4.98 5.82 4.37
CA TRP A 53 -5.96 5.36 5.37
C TRP A 53 -6.54 4.02 4.95
N LYS A 54 -7.09 3.30 5.92
CA LYS A 54 -7.68 1.99 5.66
C LYS A 54 -8.96 2.13 4.84
N VAL A 55 -9.13 1.19 3.91
CA VAL A 55 -10.34 1.13 3.10
C VAL A 55 -11.06 -0.15 3.47
N ASP A 56 -12.32 -0.04 3.85
CA ASP A 56 -13.11 -1.23 4.20
C ASP A 56 -13.68 -1.96 3.01
#